data_163f7207a3f4e8325971a9aef7814fa1
#
_entry.id   163f7207a3f4e8325971a9aef7814fa1
#
_cell.length_a   1.000
_cell.length_b   1.000
_cell.length_c   1.000
_cell.angle_alpha   90.00
_cell.angle_beta   90.00
_cell.angle_gamma   90.00
#
_symmetry.space_group_name_H-M   'P 1'
#
loop_
_entity.id
_entity.type
_entity.pdbx_description
1 polymer ?
#
loop_
_entity_poly.entity_id
_entity_poly.type
_entity_poly.pdbx_seq_one_letter_code
_entity_poly.pdbx_strand_id
1 'polypeptide(L)'
;MNQILLKDGGYGDIQTIVKPLSQFFVAENYHQDYIKKNPNGYCPDHSTGIKFARNDYEPKKDNNLLKIGKSIVVIEPEGFCPYCQKFREDVSDEYAGSIPLVYRDASNLEGLMIKTPTWATPTILFLEGGSEVFGHQGYLSPKEFYQALGLFKLGNTEAYRVAFNDGTDARYCKEYEIFKNTPDGIFVDKLSGAPLFDTKYRFNSRTGWLSFTRPVEGSVYRLADNSYGMRRIEIRSVTSDIHLGHVFPDGPNGLPRYCINATVLEFLTRDEYNKIKIKEKV
;
A
#
# COMPACT_ATOMS: atom_id res chain seq x y z
N MET A 1 -30.30 -25.90 -4.70
CA MET A 1 -29.47 -26.31 -5.87
C MET A 1 -28.51 -27.47 -5.51
N ASN A 2 -27.69 -27.39 -4.49
CA ASN A 2 -26.71 -28.43 -4.14
C ASN A 2 -27.36 -29.79 -3.79
N GLN A 3 -28.53 -29.81 -3.16
CA GLN A 3 -29.24 -31.05 -2.82
C GLN A 3 -29.66 -31.83 -4.08
N ILE A 4 -30.06 -31.14 -5.15
CA ILE A 4 -30.49 -31.78 -6.41
C ILE A 4 -29.27 -32.46 -7.05
N LEU A 5 -28.12 -31.74 -7.15
CA LEU A 5 -26.89 -32.29 -7.74
C LEU A 5 -26.38 -33.52 -6.98
N LEU A 6 -26.50 -33.55 -5.66
CA LEU A 6 -26.11 -34.71 -4.85
C LEU A 6 -27.03 -35.89 -5.10
N LYS A 7 -28.36 -35.69 -5.19
CA LYS A 7 -29.34 -36.75 -5.49
C LYS A 7 -29.12 -37.30 -6.90
N ASP A 8 -28.89 -36.48 -7.88
CA ASP A 8 -28.58 -36.91 -9.26
C ASP A 8 -27.26 -37.71 -9.33
N GLY A 9 -26.34 -37.44 -8.44
CA GLY A 9 -25.10 -38.22 -8.25
C GLY A 9 -25.26 -39.49 -7.40
N GLY A 10 -26.48 -39.84 -6.99
CA GLY A 10 -26.76 -41.05 -6.20
C GLY A 10 -26.53 -40.91 -4.69
N TYR A 11 -26.33 -39.71 -4.18
CA TYR A 11 -26.22 -39.45 -2.75
C TYR A 11 -27.58 -39.17 -2.09
N GLY A 12 -27.65 -39.42 -0.79
CA GLY A 12 -28.84 -39.13 0.02
C GLY A 12 -29.02 -37.63 0.31
N ASP A 13 -29.92 -37.33 1.24
CA ASP A 13 -30.14 -35.96 1.68
C ASP A 13 -28.94 -35.37 2.43
N ILE A 14 -28.68 -34.09 2.23
CA ILE A 14 -27.62 -33.35 2.93
C ILE A 14 -27.91 -33.40 4.43
N GLN A 15 -26.96 -33.97 5.18
CA GLN A 15 -26.98 -34.01 6.65
C GLN A 15 -26.19 -32.86 7.29
N THR A 16 -25.49 -32.08 6.48
CA THR A 16 -24.70 -30.94 6.95
C THR A 16 -25.58 -29.77 7.36
N ILE A 17 -25.40 -29.27 8.56
CA ILE A 17 -26.14 -28.13 9.08
C ILE A 17 -25.25 -26.89 9.00
N VAL A 18 -25.74 -25.83 8.38
CA VAL A 18 -25.08 -24.49 8.40
C VAL A 18 -25.65 -23.71 9.58
N LYS A 19 -24.77 -23.32 10.51
CA LYS A 19 -25.13 -22.55 11.71
C LYS A 19 -24.23 -21.31 11.81
N PRO A 20 -24.68 -20.25 12.50
CA PRO A 20 -23.76 -19.19 12.94
C PRO A 20 -22.64 -19.79 13.79
N LEU A 21 -21.40 -19.33 13.55
CA LEU A 21 -20.24 -19.79 14.29
C LEU A 21 -20.31 -19.27 15.72
N SER A 22 -20.35 -20.16 16.70
CA SER A 22 -20.34 -19.81 18.12
C SER A 22 -18.93 -19.82 18.72
N GLN A 23 -18.09 -20.73 18.27
CA GLN A 23 -16.70 -20.87 18.70
C GLN A 23 -15.89 -21.54 17.58
N PHE A 24 -14.67 -21.07 17.38
CA PHE A 24 -13.73 -21.62 16.41
C PHE A 24 -12.45 -22.07 17.11
N PHE A 25 -12.04 -23.31 16.86
CA PHE A 25 -10.77 -23.84 17.30
C PHE A 25 -9.87 -24.04 16.08
N VAL A 26 -8.71 -23.42 16.09
CA VAL A 26 -7.70 -23.63 15.05
C VAL A 26 -7.15 -25.04 15.20
N ALA A 27 -7.05 -25.78 14.10
CA ALA A 27 -6.41 -27.08 14.10
C ALA A 27 -4.90 -26.94 14.46
N GLU A 28 -4.33 -28.01 14.96
CA GLU A 28 -2.93 -28.07 15.37
C GLU A 28 -1.99 -27.72 14.20
N ASN A 29 -0.86 -27.10 14.50
CA ASN A 29 0.08 -26.60 13.50
C ASN A 29 0.55 -27.65 12.47
N TYR A 30 0.58 -28.93 12.83
CA TYR A 30 0.94 -29.99 11.90
C TYR A 30 -0.17 -30.34 10.89
N HIS A 31 -1.44 -30.02 11.20
CA HIS A 31 -2.56 -30.13 10.27
C HIS A 31 -2.72 -28.90 9.37
N GLN A 32 -2.18 -27.76 9.77
CA GLN A 32 -2.23 -26.57 8.94
C GLN A 32 -1.35 -26.75 7.70
N ASP A 33 -1.91 -26.53 6.52
CA ASP A 33 -1.22 -26.70 5.22
C ASP A 33 -0.56 -28.09 5.06
N TYR A 34 -1.18 -29.16 5.61
CA TYR A 34 -0.57 -30.50 5.65
C TYR A 34 -0.06 -30.96 4.28
N ILE A 35 -0.86 -30.87 3.22
CA ILE A 35 -0.46 -31.30 1.86
C ILE A 35 0.66 -30.43 1.31
N LYS A 36 0.65 -29.12 1.61
CA LYS A 36 1.72 -28.21 1.19
C LYS A 36 3.05 -28.58 1.84
N LYS A 37 3.02 -28.94 3.12
CA LYS A 37 4.20 -29.38 3.89
C LYS A 37 4.65 -30.81 3.54
N ASN A 38 3.70 -31.65 3.10
CA ASN A 38 3.91 -33.05 2.77
C ASN A 38 3.31 -33.36 1.39
N PRO A 39 3.98 -33.00 0.28
CA PRO A 39 3.43 -33.15 -1.08
C PRO A 39 3.03 -34.60 -1.43
N ASN A 40 3.65 -35.60 -0.80
CA ASN A 40 3.34 -37.02 -0.95
C ASN A 40 2.57 -37.59 0.26
N GLY A 41 2.06 -36.71 1.15
CA GLY A 41 1.31 -37.12 2.32
C GLY A 41 -0.07 -37.64 1.95
N TYR A 42 -0.55 -38.62 2.71
CA TYR A 42 -1.91 -39.14 2.54
C TYR A 42 -2.90 -38.15 3.15
N CYS A 43 -3.75 -37.58 2.29
CA CYS A 43 -4.97 -36.87 2.69
C CYS A 43 -6.12 -37.59 1.98
N PRO A 44 -7.00 -38.30 2.69
CA PRO A 44 -8.10 -38.99 2.05
C PRO A 44 -9.00 -37.96 1.38
N ASP A 45 -9.07 -37.98 0.05
CA ASP A 45 -10.05 -37.21 -0.69
C ASP A 45 -11.40 -37.88 -0.54
N HIS A 46 -12.22 -37.35 0.35
CA HIS A 46 -13.61 -37.76 0.54
C HIS A 46 -14.56 -36.98 -0.37
N SER A 47 -14.03 -36.41 -1.46
CA SER A 47 -14.88 -35.70 -2.42
C SER A 47 -15.93 -36.65 -2.99
N THR A 48 -17.15 -36.16 -3.16
CA THR A 48 -18.24 -36.89 -3.79
C THR A 48 -17.99 -37.10 -5.30
N GLY A 49 -16.92 -36.51 -5.87
CA GLY A 49 -16.69 -36.47 -7.31
C GLY A 49 -17.68 -35.58 -8.06
N ILE A 50 -18.69 -35.08 -7.39
CA ILE A 50 -19.69 -34.17 -7.99
C ILE A 50 -19.04 -32.80 -8.12
N LYS A 51 -18.88 -32.36 -9.36
CA LYS A 51 -18.52 -30.99 -9.67
C LYS A 51 -19.77 -30.14 -9.54
N PHE A 52 -19.90 -29.46 -8.40
CA PHE A 52 -20.81 -28.32 -8.36
C PHE A 52 -20.34 -27.34 -9.43
N ALA A 53 -21.23 -26.96 -10.36
CA ALA A 53 -20.98 -25.77 -11.12
C ALA A 53 -20.60 -24.71 -10.05
N ARG A 54 -19.36 -24.24 -10.06
CA ARG A 54 -19.04 -23.04 -9.29
C ARG A 54 -20.13 -22.07 -9.69
N ASN A 55 -21.00 -21.72 -8.77
CA ASN A 55 -21.68 -20.45 -8.90
C ASN A 55 -20.52 -19.46 -8.91
N ASP A 56 -20.09 -19.03 -10.09
CA ASP A 56 -19.15 -17.92 -10.29
C ASP A 56 -19.78 -16.60 -9.83
N TYR A 57 -20.67 -16.70 -8.86
CA TYR A 57 -21.19 -15.60 -8.11
C TYR A 57 -20.20 -15.32 -6.94
N GLU A 58 -18.94 -15.09 -7.26
CA GLU A 58 -18.24 -14.05 -6.52
C GLU A 58 -19.01 -12.76 -6.84
N PRO A 59 -19.59 -12.09 -5.85
CA PRO A 59 -20.27 -10.84 -6.10
C PRO A 59 -19.27 -9.97 -6.85
N LYS A 60 -19.58 -9.58 -8.11
CA LYS A 60 -18.72 -8.73 -8.92
C LYS A 60 -18.30 -7.58 -8.03
N LYS A 61 -17.01 -7.46 -7.77
CA LYS A 61 -16.50 -6.43 -6.88
C LYS A 61 -16.99 -5.09 -7.42
N ASP A 62 -17.69 -4.33 -6.59
CA ASP A 62 -18.28 -3.06 -7.01
C ASP A 62 -17.21 -2.07 -7.43
N ASN A 63 -17.31 -1.56 -8.65
CA ASN A 63 -16.40 -0.56 -9.21
C ASN A 63 -16.89 0.88 -9.02
N ASN A 64 -18.03 1.11 -8.35
CA ASN A 64 -18.57 2.46 -8.21
C ASN A 64 -17.61 3.38 -7.44
N LEU A 65 -16.90 2.88 -6.45
CA LEU A 65 -15.89 3.66 -5.73
C LEU A 65 -14.69 4.04 -6.62
N LEU A 66 -14.37 3.23 -7.63
CA LEU A 66 -13.27 3.50 -8.57
C LEU A 66 -13.61 4.60 -9.59
N LYS A 67 -14.90 4.96 -9.69
CA LYS A 67 -15.39 6.05 -10.53
C LYS A 67 -15.32 7.42 -9.83
N ILE A 68 -14.82 7.46 -8.59
CA ILE A 68 -14.73 8.67 -7.79
C ILE A 68 -13.25 8.95 -7.49
N GLY A 69 -12.74 10.12 -7.94
CA GLY A 69 -11.36 10.53 -7.67
C GLY A 69 -10.30 9.62 -8.27
N LYS A 70 -9.15 9.54 -7.62
CA LYS A 70 -7.99 8.74 -8.05
C LYS A 70 -8.00 7.36 -7.39
N SER A 71 -7.64 6.33 -8.15
CA SER A 71 -7.48 4.97 -7.64
C SER A 71 -6.39 4.21 -8.41
N ILE A 72 -5.84 3.17 -7.80
CA ILE A 72 -4.90 2.24 -8.40
C ILE A 72 -5.60 0.88 -8.45
N VAL A 73 -5.64 0.27 -9.63
CA VAL A 73 -6.20 -1.07 -9.82
C VAL A 73 -5.10 -2.00 -10.28
N VAL A 74 -4.88 -3.07 -9.54
CA VAL A 74 -3.94 -4.14 -9.90
C VAL A 74 -4.75 -5.31 -10.43
N ILE A 75 -4.50 -5.67 -11.69
CA ILE A 75 -5.14 -6.82 -12.33
C ILE A 75 -4.30 -8.06 -12.05
N GLU A 76 -4.95 -9.08 -11.50
CA GLU A 76 -4.38 -10.40 -11.23
C GLU A 76 -5.22 -11.50 -11.87
N PRO A 77 -4.65 -12.66 -12.20
CA PRO A 77 -5.41 -13.81 -12.66
C PRO A 77 -6.10 -14.53 -11.49
N GLU A 78 -7.09 -15.35 -11.74
CA GLU A 78 -7.68 -16.24 -10.74
C GLU A 78 -6.72 -17.32 -10.20
N GLY A 79 -5.57 -17.52 -10.84
CA GLY A 79 -4.58 -18.54 -10.50
C GLY A 79 -3.31 -17.97 -9.88
N PHE A 80 -2.31 -18.85 -9.72
CA PHE A 80 -1.00 -18.48 -9.20
C PHE A 80 -0.24 -17.58 -10.19
N CYS A 81 0.21 -16.44 -9.70
CA CYS A 81 1.00 -15.46 -10.46
C CYS A 81 2.23 -15.03 -9.63
N PRO A 82 3.43 -15.53 -9.94
CA PRO A 82 4.64 -15.22 -9.17
C PRO A 82 4.96 -13.73 -9.11
N TYR A 83 4.77 -13.03 -10.23
CA TYR A 83 5.01 -11.58 -10.33
C TYR A 83 3.96 -10.75 -9.58
N CYS A 84 2.71 -11.26 -9.48
CA CYS A 84 1.68 -10.62 -8.68
C CYS A 84 2.01 -10.76 -7.19
N GLN A 85 2.43 -11.96 -6.77
CA GLN A 85 2.89 -12.20 -5.39
C GLN A 85 4.08 -11.29 -5.06
N LYS A 86 5.08 -11.24 -5.95
CA LYS A 86 6.23 -10.36 -5.76
C LYS A 86 5.83 -8.88 -5.63
N PHE A 87 4.88 -8.41 -6.44
CA PHE A 87 4.38 -7.03 -6.33
C PHE A 87 3.64 -6.79 -5.00
N ARG A 88 2.92 -7.78 -4.48
CA ARG A 88 2.31 -7.70 -3.14
C ARG A 88 3.38 -7.51 -2.07
N GLU A 89 4.33 -8.43 -2.02
CA GLU A 89 5.41 -8.45 -1.02
C GLU A 89 6.28 -7.19 -1.08
N ASP A 90 6.64 -6.73 -2.28
CA ASP A 90 7.56 -5.60 -2.45
C ASP A 90 6.87 -4.22 -2.31
N VAL A 91 5.56 -4.12 -2.59
CA VAL A 91 4.88 -2.83 -2.75
C VAL A 91 3.57 -2.75 -1.97
N SER A 92 2.59 -3.62 -2.29
CA SER A 92 1.21 -3.34 -1.87
C SER A 92 0.91 -3.73 -0.44
N ASP A 93 1.62 -4.68 0.15
CA ASP A 93 1.41 -5.11 1.53
C ASP A 93 1.83 -4.02 2.54
N GLU A 94 2.77 -3.17 2.15
CA GLU A 94 3.20 -2.02 2.97
C GLU A 94 2.59 -0.69 2.52
N TYR A 95 1.76 -0.70 1.46
CA TYR A 95 1.16 0.52 0.94
C TYR A 95 -0.03 0.98 1.79
N ALA A 96 0.11 2.13 2.43
CA ALA A 96 -0.93 2.79 3.23
C ALA A 96 -1.25 4.21 2.71
N GLY A 97 -0.96 4.48 1.43
CA GLY A 97 -1.15 5.79 0.82
C GLY A 97 -2.62 6.18 0.69
N SER A 98 -2.87 7.49 0.54
CA SER A 98 -4.23 8.05 0.49
C SER A 98 -4.99 7.75 -0.81
N ILE A 99 -4.33 7.30 -1.88
CA ILE A 99 -4.98 6.81 -3.09
C ILE A 99 -5.31 5.33 -2.91
N PRO A 100 -6.58 4.89 -2.99
CA PRO A 100 -6.93 3.49 -2.82
C PRO A 100 -6.23 2.59 -3.85
N LEU A 101 -5.61 1.50 -3.38
CA LEU A 101 -5.08 0.42 -4.21
C LEU A 101 -5.98 -0.80 -4.03
N VAL A 102 -6.52 -1.31 -5.13
CA VAL A 102 -7.43 -2.45 -5.11
C VAL A 102 -7.04 -3.48 -6.15
N TYR A 103 -7.41 -4.75 -5.88
CA TYR A 103 -7.17 -5.88 -6.78
C TYR A 103 -8.43 -6.27 -7.52
N ARG A 104 -8.29 -6.54 -8.83
CA ARG A 104 -9.36 -7.00 -9.70
C ARG A 104 -8.87 -8.13 -10.60
N ASP A 105 -9.79 -8.95 -11.02
CA ASP A 105 -9.64 -9.82 -12.19
C ASP A 105 -9.97 -9.01 -13.46
N ALA A 106 -9.42 -9.43 -14.60
CA ALA A 106 -9.66 -8.76 -15.88
C ALA A 106 -11.13 -8.78 -16.31
N SER A 107 -11.92 -9.75 -15.84
CA SER A 107 -13.37 -9.84 -16.09
C SER A 107 -14.20 -8.86 -15.24
N ASN A 108 -13.60 -8.26 -14.20
CA ASN A 108 -14.27 -7.41 -13.22
C ASN A 108 -13.99 -5.89 -13.42
N LEU A 109 -13.85 -5.46 -14.65
CA LEU A 109 -13.55 -4.06 -15.02
C LEU A 109 -14.77 -3.31 -15.58
N GLU A 110 -15.95 -3.87 -15.42
CA GLU A 110 -17.20 -3.29 -15.96
C GLU A 110 -17.42 -1.85 -15.48
N GLY A 111 -17.72 -0.97 -16.45
CA GLY A 111 -17.96 0.45 -16.20
C GLY A 111 -16.71 1.28 -15.95
N LEU A 112 -15.51 0.73 -16.14
CA LEU A 112 -14.24 1.45 -16.18
C LEU A 112 -13.79 1.62 -17.63
N MET A 113 -13.12 2.74 -17.93
CA MET A 113 -12.54 3.02 -19.24
C MET A 113 -11.06 2.67 -19.23
N ILE A 114 -10.75 1.43 -19.60
CA ILE A 114 -9.39 0.88 -19.61
C ILE A 114 -8.85 0.86 -21.05
N LYS A 115 -7.60 1.25 -21.22
CA LYS A 115 -6.88 1.30 -22.51
C LYS A 115 -5.75 0.26 -22.56
N THR A 116 -5.06 0.09 -21.42
CA THR A 116 -3.96 -0.89 -21.32
C THR A 116 -4.51 -2.30 -21.41
N PRO A 117 -3.96 -3.16 -22.30
CA PRO A 117 -4.35 -4.56 -22.35
C PRO A 117 -4.10 -5.28 -21.02
N THR A 118 -5.02 -6.15 -20.59
CA THR A 118 -4.99 -6.83 -19.29
C THR A 118 -4.64 -8.31 -19.36
N TRP A 119 -4.07 -8.76 -20.47
CA TRP A 119 -3.68 -10.17 -20.67
C TRP A 119 -2.37 -10.56 -19.95
N ALA A 120 -1.52 -9.59 -19.61
CA ALA A 120 -0.32 -9.83 -18.81
C ALA A 120 -0.57 -9.40 -17.36
N THR A 121 -0.07 -10.19 -16.39
CA THR A 121 -0.28 -9.93 -14.96
C THR A 121 1.03 -9.92 -14.16
N PRO A 122 1.13 -9.03 -13.16
CA PRO A 122 0.13 -8.00 -12.83
C PRO A 122 0.01 -6.95 -13.93
N THR A 123 -1.17 -6.34 -14.12
CA THR A 123 -1.31 -5.08 -14.83
C THR A 123 -1.74 -4.01 -13.84
N ILE A 124 -1.00 -2.92 -13.76
CA ILE A 124 -1.20 -1.86 -12.77
C ILE A 124 -1.78 -0.65 -13.49
N LEU A 125 -2.99 -0.25 -13.12
CA LEU A 125 -3.75 0.82 -13.75
C LEU A 125 -3.92 1.98 -12.78
N PHE A 126 -3.65 3.19 -13.25
CA PHE A 126 -3.87 4.43 -12.53
C PHE A 126 -5.09 5.12 -13.11
N LEU A 127 -6.17 5.18 -12.33
CA LEU A 127 -7.48 5.66 -12.77
C LEU A 127 -7.84 6.98 -12.10
N GLU A 128 -8.50 7.87 -12.85
CA GLU A 128 -9.16 9.05 -12.34
C GLU A 128 -10.60 9.11 -12.85
N GLY A 129 -11.57 9.15 -11.94
CA GLY A 129 -12.99 9.12 -12.30
C GLY A 129 -13.41 7.86 -13.06
N GLY A 130 -12.77 6.72 -12.82
CA GLY A 130 -12.99 5.45 -13.53
C GLY A 130 -12.34 5.35 -14.90
N SER A 131 -11.61 6.37 -15.32
CA SER A 131 -10.89 6.40 -16.60
C SER A 131 -9.40 6.20 -16.38
N GLU A 132 -8.78 5.37 -17.21
CA GLU A 132 -7.34 5.16 -17.16
C GLU A 132 -6.60 6.41 -17.61
N VAL A 133 -5.72 6.92 -16.71
CA VAL A 133 -4.74 7.96 -17.00
C VAL A 133 -3.51 7.33 -17.66
N PHE A 134 -2.98 6.28 -17.05
CA PHE A 134 -1.97 5.40 -17.64
C PHE A 134 -1.97 4.04 -16.96
N GLY A 135 -1.36 3.03 -17.61
CA GLY A 135 -1.22 1.68 -17.10
C GLY A 135 0.13 1.07 -17.44
N HIS A 136 0.51 0.07 -16.68
CA HIS A 136 1.75 -0.71 -16.87
C HIS A 136 1.44 -2.20 -16.84
N GLN A 137 1.93 -2.94 -17.83
CA GLN A 137 1.86 -4.41 -17.85
C GLN A 137 3.13 -5.02 -17.26
N GLY A 138 2.97 -5.95 -16.35
CA GLY A 138 4.06 -6.62 -15.66
C GLY A 138 4.36 -6.03 -14.29
N TYR A 139 5.36 -6.61 -13.64
CA TYR A 139 5.85 -6.18 -12.34
C TYR A 139 6.50 -4.80 -12.42
N LEU A 140 6.18 -3.95 -11.43
CA LEU A 140 6.92 -2.72 -11.13
C LEU A 140 7.70 -2.92 -9.84
N SER A 141 8.97 -2.57 -9.83
CA SER A 141 9.74 -2.46 -8.59
C SER A 141 9.18 -1.34 -7.71
N PRO A 142 9.44 -1.33 -6.39
CA PRO A 142 9.02 -0.25 -5.51
C PRO A 142 9.37 1.13 -6.05
N LYS A 143 10.59 1.31 -6.52
CA LYS A 143 11.05 2.58 -7.09
C LYS A 143 10.22 3.02 -8.30
N GLU A 144 9.99 2.12 -9.26
CA GLU A 144 9.20 2.43 -10.47
C GLU A 144 7.75 2.70 -10.11
N PHE A 145 7.17 1.92 -9.19
CA PHE A 145 5.80 2.13 -8.72
C PHE A 145 5.64 3.50 -8.06
N TYR A 146 6.53 3.86 -7.13
CA TYR A 146 6.41 5.16 -6.44
C TYR A 146 6.74 6.34 -7.36
N GLN A 147 7.58 6.19 -8.38
CA GLN A 147 7.77 7.22 -9.41
C GLN A 147 6.48 7.42 -10.23
N ALA A 148 5.85 6.33 -10.67
CA ALA A 148 4.58 6.37 -11.38
C ALA A 148 3.45 6.97 -10.52
N LEU A 149 3.35 6.53 -9.26
CA LEU A 149 2.41 7.07 -8.29
C LEU A 149 2.67 8.54 -8.00
N GLY A 150 3.93 8.94 -7.88
CA GLY A 150 4.32 10.34 -7.69
C GLY A 150 3.84 11.23 -8.83
N LEU A 151 4.07 10.82 -10.07
CA LEU A 151 3.56 11.54 -11.24
C LEU A 151 2.03 11.60 -11.25
N PHE A 152 1.37 10.48 -10.93
CA PHE A 152 -0.09 10.39 -10.87
C PHE A 152 -0.68 11.24 -9.75
N LYS A 153 -0.13 11.18 -8.54
CA LYS A 153 -0.66 11.88 -7.35
C LYS A 153 -0.32 13.36 -7.36
N LEU A 154 0.95 13.67 -7.61
CA LEU A 154 1.50 15.01 -7.44
C LEU A 154 1.52 15.82 -8.75
N GLY A 155 1.52 15.14 -9.90
CA GLY A 155 1.70 15.81 -11.20
C GLY A 155 3.07 16.49 -11.31
N ASN A 156 3.19 17.42 -12.23
CA ASN A 156 4.41 18.22 -12.40
C ASN A 156 4.41 19.45 -11.45
N THR A 157 4.50 19.18 -10.15
CA THR A 157 4.43 20.20 -9.09
C THR A 157 5.75 20.31 -8.32
N GLU A 158 5.83 21.31 -7.42
CA GLU A 158 6.94 21.47 -6.49
C GLU A 158 7.15 20.21 -5.62
N ALA A 159 6.07 19.59 -5.14
CA ALA A 159 6.16 18.36 -4.36
C ALA A 159 6.79 17.20 -5.14
N TYR A 160 6.50 17.07 -6.45
CA TYR A 160 7.15 16.08 -7.31
C TYR A 160 8.64 16.39 -7.49
N ARG A 161 8.99 17.67 -7.74
CA ARG A 161 10.38 18.11 -7.88
C ARG A 161 11.17 17.83 -6.60
N VAL A 162 10.59 18.09 -5.44
CA VAL A 162 11.21 17.77 -4.14
C VAL A 162 11.40 16.27 -3.98
N ALA A 163 10.36 15.48 -4.23
CA ALA A 163 10.37 14.03 -4.01
C ALA A 163 11.38 13.27 -4.89
N PHE A 164 11.51 13.64 -6.18
CA PHE A 164 12.23 12.84 -7.18
C PHE A 164 13.39 13.54 -7.87
N ASN A 165 13.52 14.85 -7.75
CA ASN A 165 14.57 15.63 -8.39
C ASN A 165 15.42 16.40 -7.35
N ASP A 166 15.56 15.85 -6.14
CA ASP A 166 16.37 16.38 -5.04
C ASP A 166 16.11 17.86 -4.75
N GLY A 167 14.85 18.27 -4.92
CA GLY A 167 14.43 19.64 -4.69
C GLY A 167 14.40 20.00 -3.20
N THR A 168 14.30 21.28 -2.93
CA THR A 168 14.11 21.79 -1.57
C THR A 168 12.92 22.73 -1.58
N ASP A 169 12.02 22.60 -0.60
CA ASP A 169 10.91 23.53 -0.38
C ASP A 169 11.40 24.96 -0.17
N ALA A 170 10.63 25.93 -0.62
CA ALA A 170 10.82 27.30 -0.19
C ALA A 170 10.69 27.42 1.33
N ARG A 171 11.51 28.27 1.95
CA ARG A 171 11.38 28.58 3.38
C ARG A 171 9.98 29.12 3.67
N TYR A 172 9.35 28.62 4.73
CA TYR A 172 7.99 29.00 5.13
C TYR A 172 6.94 28.77 4.02
N CYS A 173 7.10 27.69 3.24
CA CYS A 173 6.13 27.28 2.25
C CYS A 173 4.73 27.07 2.88
N LYS A 174 3.71 26.98 2.05
CA LYS A 174 2.33 26.82 2.52
C LYS A 174 2.15 25.61 3.42
N GLU A 175 2.73 24.47 3.05
CA GLU A 175 2.67 23.23 3.80
C GLU A 175 3.40 23.34 5.15
N TYR A 176 4.55 24.04 5.20
CA TYR A 176 5.21 24.33 6.47
C TYR A 176 4.28 25.15 7.40
N GLU A 177 3.63 26.19 6.89
CA GLU A 177 2.73 27.01 7.68
C GLU A 177 1.55 26.23 8.25
N ILE A 178 1.03 25.25 7.48
CA ILE A 178 -0.04 24.34 7.92
C ILE A 178 0.50 23.37 9.00
N PHE A 179 1.68 22.82 8.80
CA PHE A 179 2.19 21.71 9.59
C PHE A 179 2.97 22.12 10.85
N LYS A 180 3.50 23.34 10.92
CA LYS A 180 4.35 23.77 12.04
C LYS A 180 3.66 23.70 13.41
N ASN A 181 2.34 23.81 13.46
CA ASN A 181 1.54 23.81 14.69
C ASN A 181 0.47 22.71 14.73
N THR A 182 0.62 21.62 13.95
CA THR A 182 -0.33 20.49 14.03
C THR A 182 -0.34 19.90 15.44
N PRO A 183 -1.49 19.33 15.88
CA PRO A 183 -1.61 18.67 17.19
C PRO A 183 -0.73 17.42 17.29
N ASP A 184 -0.89 16.63 18.36
CA ASP A 184 -0.21 15.34 18.48
C ASP A 184 -0.58 14.39 17.33
N GLY A 185 0.44 13.79 16.71
CA GLY A 185 0.25 12.91 15.56
C GLY A 185 1.54 12.47 14.90
N ILE A 186 1.40 11.96 13.68
CA ILE A 186 2.49 11.43 12.86
C ILE A 186 2.49 12.13 11.50
N PHE A 187 3.66 12.51 11.06
CA PHE A 187 3.91 12.83 9.66
C PHE A 187 4.25 11.56 8.91
N VAL A 188 3.52 11.33 7.84
CA VAL A 188 3.68 10.16 6.99
C VAL A 188 4.19 10.55 5.61
N ASP A 189 4.79 9.60 4.93
CA ASP A 189 5.20 9.70 3.53
C ASP A 189 3.97 9.96 2.65
N LYS A 190 4.04 11.01 1.86
CA LYS A 190 2.90 11.46 1.05
C LYS A 190 2.48 10.46 -0.03
N LEU A 191 3.36 9.57 -0.45
CA LEU A 191 3.06 8.56 -1.46
C LEU A 191 2.65 7.24 -0.84
N SER A 192 3.48 6.71 0.06
CA SER A 192 3.28 5.38 0.64
C SER A 192 2.37 5.35 1.86
N GLY A 193 2.19 6.48 2.55
CA GLY A 193 1.52 6.54 3.86
C GLY A 193 2.36 6.02 5.03
N ALA A 194 3.60 5.58 4.77
CA ALA A 194 4.49 5.06 5.80
C ALA A 194 4.82 6.13 6.86
N PRO A 195 4.84 5.80 8.17
CA PRO A 195 5.13 6.75 9.24
C PRO A 195 6.59 7.18 9.19
N LEU A 196 6.86 8.50 9.20
CA LEU A 196 8.20 9.07 9.10
C LEU A 196 8.66 9.82 10.34
N PHE A 197 7.83 10.74 10.86
CA PHE A 197 8.20 11.59 11.99
C PHE A 197 7.04 11.79 12.96
N ASP A 198 7.33 11.61 14.24
CA ASP A 198 6.36 11.83 15.33
C ASP A 198 6.46 13.28 15.83
N THR A 199 5.32 13.95 16.01
CA THR A 199 5.23 15.33 16.51
C THR A 199 5.92 15.55 17.86
N LYS A 200 6.03 14.51 18.69
CA LYS A 200 6.73 14.59 20.00
C LYS A 200 8.23 14.89 19.86
N TYR A 201 8.82 14.67 18.68
CA TYR A 201 10.23 14.98 18.37
C TYR A 201 10.38 16.23 17.53
N ARG A 202 9.27 16.92 17.20
CA ARG A 202 9.30 18.18 16.48
C ARG A 202 9.78 19.31 17.36
N PHE A 203 10.55 20.22 16.80
CA PHE A 203 10.94 21.46 17.46
C PHE A 203 11.02 22.61 16.43
N ASN A 204 10.95 23.86 16.93
CA ASN A 204 11.09 25.04 16.08
C ASN A 204 12.57 25.40 15.94
N SER A 205 13.17 25.09 14.82
CA SER A 205 14.56 25.43 14.47
C SER A 205 14.73 26.85 13.96
N ARG A 206 13.64 27.59 13.70
CA ARG A 206 13.60 28.91 13.09
C ARG A 206 14.23 28.97 11.68
N THR A 207 14.40 27.85 11.01
CA THR A 207 14.98 27.76 9.67
C THR A 207 13.94 27.92 8.56
N GLY A 208 12.65 27.79 8.87
CA GLY A 208 11.55 27.80 7.89
C GLY A 208 11.23 26.43 7.27
N TRP A 209 11.77 25.35 7.82
CA TRP A 209 11.47 23.96 7.49
C TRP A 209 11.05 23.18 8.73
N LEU A 210 10.28 22.13 8.56
CA LEU A 210 9.95 21.22 9.65
C LEU A 210 11.23 20.58 10.20
N SER A 211 11.35 20.54 11.51
CA SER A 211 12.55 20.03 12.17
C SER A 211 12.21 19.04 13.28
N PHE A 212 12.93 17.91 13.25
CA PHE A 212 12.75 16.81 14.20
C PHE A 212 14.09 16.36 14.75
N THR A 213 14.12 15.86 16.00
CA THR A 213 15.34 15.32 16.60
C THR A 213 15.61 13.88 16.20
N ARG A 214 14.58 13.14 15.75
CA ARG A 214 14.70 11.78 15.20
C ARG A 214 13.49 11.38 14.35
N PRO A 215 13.66 10.46 13.38
CA PRO A 215 12.57 9.83 12.65
C PRO A 215 11.90 8.71 13.48
N VAL A 216 10.84 8.13 12.94
CA VAL A 216 10.36 6.80 13.34
C VAL A 216 11.45 5.79 13.01
N GLU A 217 11.67 4.82 13.87
CA GLU A 217 12.71 3.82 13.71
C GLU A 217 12.52 3.01 12.41
N GLY A 218 13.59 2.85 11.63
CA GLY A 218 13.56 2.10 10.37
C GLY A 218 12.87 2.81 9.20
N SER A 219 12.29 4.00 9.39
CA SER A 219 11.48 4.66 8.34
C SER A 219 12.29 5.43 7.30
N VAL A 220 13.52 5.79 7.61
CA VAL A 220 14.37 6.59 6.73
C VAL A 220 15.78 6.00 6.63
N TYR A 221 16.45 6.27 5.53
CA TYR A 221 17.87 5.98 5.36
C TYR A 221 18.65 7.22 4.93
N ARG A 222 19.98 7.14 5.00
CA ARG A 222 20.89 8.25 4.83
C ARG A 222 21.80 8.03 3.62
N LEU A 223 21.97 9.07 2.82
CA LEU A 223 22.93 9.11 1.72
C LEU A 223 23.84 10.32 1.84
N ALA A 224 25.09 10.18 1.37
CA ALA A 224 25.98 11.32 1.23
C ALA A 224 25.51 12.20 0.06
N ASP A 225 25.31 13.49 0.33
CA ASP A 225 24.98 14.48 -0.68
C ASP A 225 26.13 15.49 -0.80
N ASN A 226 26.81 15.45 -1.95
CA ASN A 226 27.90 16.35 -2.29
C ASN A 226 27.51 17.38 -3.37
N SER A 227 26.22 17.55 -3.64
CA SER A 227 25.73 18.49 -4.62
C SER A 227 26.00 19.94 -4.23
N TYR A 228 26.05 20.81 -5.21
CA TYR A 228 26.26 22.26 -5.05
C TYR A 228 27.53 22.64 -4.23
N GLY A 229 28.55 21.79 -4.22
CA GLY A 229 29.78 22.00 -3.44
C GLY A 229 29.64 21.89 -1.93
N MET A 230 28.50 21.44 -1.44
CA MET A 230 28.21 21.18 -0.02
C MET A 230 28.48 19.73 0.36
N ARG A 231 28.76 19.48 1.63
CA ARG A 231 28.81 18.12 2.19
C ARG A 231 27.65 17.98 3.18
N ARG A 232 26.63 17.25 2.79
CA ARG A 232 25.43 17.04 3.59
C ARG A 232 25.10 15.55 3.68
N ILE A 233 24.16 15.21 4.55
CA ILE A 233 23.58 13.86 4.62
C ILE A 233 22.10 14.00 4.24
N GLU A 234 21.77 13.48 3.08
CA GLU A 234 20.40 13.36 2.58
C GLU A 234 19.62 12.33 3.37
N ILE A 235 18.33 12.58 3.55
CA ILE A 235 17.37 11.67 4.18
C ILE A 235 16.32 11.30 3.13
N ARG A 236 16.12 9.98 2.96
CA ARG A 236 15.10 9.43 2.06
C ARG A 236 14.19 8.45 2.80
N SER A 237 12.96 8.30 2.30
CA SER A 237 12.02 7.29 2.79
C SER A 237 12.49 5.89 2.44
N VAL A 238 12.43 4.95 3.38
CA VAL A 238 12.75 3.53 3.13
C VAL A 238 11.71 2.93 2.18
N THR A 239 10.43 3.26 2.35
CA THR A 239 9.33 2.65 1.59
C THR A 239 9.24 3.16 0.16
N SER A 240 9.26 4.48 -0.05
CA SER A 240 8.99 5.09 -1.36
C SER A 240 10.21 5.61 -2.09
N ASP A 241 11.38 5.62 -1.43
CA ASP A 241 12.64 6.19 -1.96
C ASP A 241 12.57 7.70 -2.28
N ILE A 242 11.57 8.44 -1.80
CA ILE A 242 11.50 9.88 -2.04
C ILE A 242 12.49 10.64 -1.18
N HIS A 243 13.00 11.74 -1.74
CA HIS A 243 13.81 12.71 -1.00
C HIS A 243 12.96 13.41 0.06
N LEU A 244 13.40 13.40 1.31
CA LEU A 244 12.69 14.04 2.42
C LEU A 244 13.36 15.34 2.88
N GLY A 245 14.66 15.43 2.76
CA GLY A 245 15.46 16.55 3.24
C GLY A 245 16.85 16.12 3.69
N HIS A 246 17.40 16.77 4.73
CA HIS A 246 18.76 16.54 5.20
C HIS A 246 18.82 16.46 6.73
N VAL A 247 19.86 15.81 7.24
CA VAL A 247 20.16 15.79 8.68
C VAL A 247 21.45 16.57 8.97
N PHE A 248 21.43 17.37 10.04
CA PHE A 248 22.51 18.23 10.52
C PHE A 248 22.82 17.92 11.98
N PRO A 249 24.07 18.19 12.46
CA PRO A 249 24.48 17.94 13.84
C PRO A 249 24.12 19.08 14.82
N ASP A 250 23.31 20.06 14.40
CA ASP A 250 23.02 21.30 15.09
C ASP A 250 21.62 21.35 15.75
N GLY A 251 21.09 20.20 16.14
CA GLY A 251 19.82 20.11 16.85
C GLY A 251 19.93 20.45 18.35
N PRO A 252 18.79 20.51 19.06
CA PRO A 252 18.77 20.86 20.47
C PRO A 252 19.43 19.77 21.34
N ASN A 253 20.08 20.19 22.43
CA ASN A 253 20.71 19.29 23.42
C ASN A 253 21.75 18.31 22.81
N GLY A 254 22.44 18.69 21.73
CA GLY A 254 23.42 17.83 21.06
C GLY A 254 22.80 16.73 20.19
N LEU A 255 21.49 16.72 20.01
CA LEU A 255 20.80 15.80 19.11
C LEU A 255 20.90 16.27 17.65
N PRO A 256 20.73 15.38 16.67
CA PRO A 256 20.67 15.78 15.27
C PRO A 256 19.39 16.59 14.98
N ARG A 257 19.45 17.43 13.94
CA ARG A 257 18.30 18.10 13.35
C ARG A 257 17.99 17.51 11.98
N TYR A 258 16.87 16.79 11.89
CA TYR A 258 16.28 16.37 10.63
C TYR A 258 15.47 17.53 10.07
N CYS A 259 15.98 18.16 9.01
CA CYS A 259 15.37 19.29 8.32
C CYS A 259 14.58 18.76 7.12
N ILE A 260 13.26 18.78 7.19
CA ILE A 260 12.40 18.00 6.31
C ILE A 260 11.50 18.91 5.49
N ASN A 261 11.39 18.61 4.19
CA ASN A 261 10.49 19.25 3.26
C ASN A 261 9.04 18.92 3.61
N ALA A 262 8.19 19.91 3.72
CA ALA A 262 6.80 19.75 4.11
C ALA A 262 5.92 19.23 2.96
N THR A 263 6.26 19.58 1.71
CA THR A 263 5.47 19.22 0.52
C THR A 263 5.40 17.73 0.24
N VAL A 264 6.36 16.94 0.76
CA VAL A 264 6.41 15.48 0.59
C VAL A 264 5.82 14.70 1.77
N LEU A 265 5.20 15.40 2.72
CA LEU A 265 4.56 14.82 3.90
C LEU A 265 3.04 14.95 3.82
N GLU A 266 2.36 14.04 4.50
CA GLU A 266 0.97 14.18 4.98
C GLU A 266 0.96 14.07 6.51
N PHE A 267 -0.07 14.63 7.15
CA PHE A 267 -0.19 14.60 8.60
C PHE A 267 -1.43 13.81 9.00
N LEU A 268 -1.24 12.89 9.95
CA LEU A 268 -2.31 12.14 10.61
C LEU A 268 -2.32 12.50 12.10
N THR A 269 -3.49 12.81 12.64
CA THR A 269 -3.66 12.88 14.09
C THR A 269 -3.35 11.53 14.74
N ARG A 270 -3.02 11.53 16.02
CA ARG A 270 -2.71 10.29 16.75
C ARG A 270 -3.85 9.27 16.67
N ASP A 271 -5.09 9.74 16.73
CA ASP A 271 -6.28 8.88 16.64
C ASP A 271 -6.46 8.27 15.24
N GLU A 272 -6.24 9.04 14.17
CA GLU A 272 -6.28 8.53 12.80
C GLU A 272 -5.21 7.49 12.56
N TYR A 273 -3.99 7.76 12.98
CA TYR A 273 -2.88 6.83 12.87
C TYR A 273 -3.12 5.51 13.63
N ASN A 274 -3.65 5.59 14.85
CA ASN A 274 -3.96 4.42 15.65
C ASN A 274 -5.08 3.57 15.01
N LYS A 275 -6.08 4.19 14.38
CA LYS A 275 -7.15 3.48 13.65
C LYS A 275 -6.61 2.70 12.45
N ILE A 276 -5.63 3.25 11.74
CA ILE A 276 -4.96 2.55 10.61
C ILE A 276 -4.21 1.33 11.13
N LYS A 277 -3.38 1.49 12.18
CA LYS A 277 -2.62 0.38 12.79
C LYS A 277 -3.48 -0.76 13.34
N ILE A 278 -4.69 -0.47 13.80
CA ILE A 278 -5.60 -1.51 14.28
C ILE A 278 -6.13 -2.34 13.10
N LYS A 279 -6.41 -1.71 11.95
CA LYS A 279 -6.88 -2.41 10.75
C LYS A 279 -5.82 -3.32 10.11
N GLU A 280 -4.54 -2.99 10.25
CA GLU A 280 -3.42 -3.80 9.74
C GLU A 280 -3.16 -5.07 10.58
N LYS A 281 -3.72 -5.16 11.80
CA LYS A 281 -3.51 -6.27 12.73
C LYS A 281 -4.67 -7.28 12.77
N VAL A 282 -5.74 -7.03 12.03
CA VAL A 282 -6.95 -7.86 11.93
C VAL A 282 -7.03 -8.49 10.53
#